data_22e6d2c721ddceceb822a4d38aa2a881
#
_entry.id   22e6d2c721ddceceb822a4d38aa2a881
#
_cell.length_a   1.000
_cell.length_b   1.000
_cell.length_c   1.000
_cell.angle_alpha   90.00
_cell.angle_beta   90.00
_cell.angle_gamma   90.00
#
_symmetry.space_group_name_H-M   'P 1'
#
loop_
_entity.id
_entity.type
_entity.pdbx_description
1 polymer ?
#
loop_
_entity_poly.entity_id
_entity_poly.type
_entity_poly.pdbx_seq_one_letter_code
_entity_poly.pdbx_strand_id
1 'polypeptide(L)'
;WDEGELSVSLPNDLIRQLLTAYLQLEFPDPELLAKVLPDYPPLAKRFVRDNGIWAKTFAQEGVELVTTGIAEITEHGVRTADGKEFEADVIIYGTGFQASKFLTPMDVTGVGGVDLHEQWGGDARAYLGLTVPHFPNLFLMYGPNTNTSGGSILVYLEAQAAYIRQAITAARAAGGTIEVRD
;
A
#
# COMPACT_ATOMS: atom_id res chain seq x y z
N TRP A 1 -0.08 14.67 -9.30
CA TRP A 1 -0.49 13.54 -10.14
C TRP A 1 -2.00 13.50 -10.22
N ASP A 2 -2.54 13.60 -11.44
CA ASP A 2 -3.97 13.53 -11.68
C ASP A 2 -4.39 12.07 -11.96
N GLU A 3 -5.62 11.71 -11.57
CA GLU A 3 -6.15 10.35 -11.82
C GLU A 3 -6.12 10.05 -13.33
N GLY A 4 -5.48 8.95 -13.70
CA GLY A 4 -5.29 8.55 -15.10
C GLY A 4 -3.94 8.90 -15.71
N GLU A 5 -3.09 9.68 -15.06
CA GLU A 5 -1.71 9.84 -15.50
C GLU A 5 -0.90 8.58 -15.23
N LEU A 6 -0.19 8.11 -16.25
CA LEU A 6 0.63 6.91 -16.19
C LEU A 6 2.07 7.17 -15.73
N SER A 7 2.43 8.44 -15.48
CA SER A 7 3.77 8.86 -15.06
C SER A 7 3.69 10.20 -14.32
N VAL A 8 4.54 10.36 -13.29
CA VAL A 8 4.59 11.57 -12.45
C VAL A 8 5.77 12.48 -12.79
N SER A 9 6.68 12.05 -13.66
CA SER A 9 7.86 12.79 -14.11
C SER A 9 8.52 12.11 -15.32
N LEU A 10 9.41 12.80 -16.03
CA LEU A 10 10.17 12.22 -17.13
C LEU A 10 11.00 10.97 -16.71
N PRO A 11 11.74 10.95 -15.59
CA PRO A 11 12.42 9.73 -15.14
C PRO A 11 11.44 8.58 -14.87
N ASN A 12 10.27 8.87 -14.28
CA ASN A 12 9.25 7.87 -14.01
C ASN A 12 8.68 7.31 -15.32
N ASP A 13 8.49 8.15 -16.35
CA ASP A 13 8.05 7.71 -17.67
C ASP A 13 9.07 6.79 -18.37
N LEU A 14 10.36 7.09 -18.26
CA LEU A 14 11.40 6.22 -18.77
C LEU A 14 11.39 4.84 -18.11
N ILE A 15 11.20 4.81 -16.80
CA ILE A 15 11.03 3.54 -16.06
C ILE A 15 9.78 2.80 -16.55
N ARG A 16 8.67 3.50 -16.75
CA ARG A 16 7.43 2.93 -17.29
C ARG A 16 7.65 2.28 -18.65
N GLN A 17 8.33 2.97 -19.56
CA GLN A 17 8.63 2.45 -20.90
C GLN A 17 9.49 1.18 -20.83
N LEU A 18 10.52 1.16 -19.98
CA LEU A 18 11.36 -0.02 -19.77
C LEU A 18 10.58 -1.21 -19.20
N LEU A 19 9.73 -0.97 -18.19
CA LEU A 19 8.90 -2.02 -17.59
C LEU A 19 7.84 -2.52 -18.58
N THR A 20 7.25 -1.64 -19.39
CA THR A 20 6.31 -2.03 -20.44
C THR A 20 6.99 -2.91 -21.49
N ALA A 21 8.19 -2.52 -21.96
CA ALA A 21 8.95 -3.33 -22.91
C ALA A 21 9.33 -4.71 -22.33
N TYR A 22 9.67 -4.77 -21.05
CA TYR A 22 9.91 -6.03 -20.34
C TYR A 22 8.65 -6.92 -20.32
N LEU A 23 7.49 -6.36 -19.94
CA LEU A 23 6.23 -7.09 -19.93
C LEU A 23 5.83 -7.59 -21.34
N GLN A 24 6.10 -6.82 -22.38
CA GLN A 24 5.86 -7.25 -23.77
C GLN A 24 6.67 -8.49 -24.17
N LEU A 25 7.88 -8.65 -23.59
CA LEU A 25 8.69 -9.85 -23.81
C LEU A 25 8.18 -11.06 -23.02
N GLU A 26 7.68 -10.83 -21.81
CA GLU A 26 7.17 -11.89 -20.93
C GLU A 26 5.76 -12.36 -21.34
N PHE A 27 4.95 -11.48 -21.93
CA PHE A 27 3.57 -11.73 -22.35
C PHE A 27 3.40 -11.50 -23.86
N PRO A 28 3.71 -12.49 -24.70
CA PRO A 28 3.60 -12.35 -26.16
C PRO A 28 2.14 -12.28 -26.66
N ASP A 29 1.17 -12.76 -25.88
CA ASP A 29 -0.24 -12.64 -26.18
C ASP A 29 -0.72 -11.20 -25.90
N PRO A 30 -1.21 -10.44 -26.90
CA PRO A 30 -1.63 -9.07 -26.74
C PRO A 30 -2.86 -8.90 -25.85
N GLU A 31 -3.78 -9.88 -25.79
CA GLU A 31 -4.95 -9.81 -24.94
C GLU A 31 -4.57 -9.98 -23.47
N LEU A 32 -3.69 -10.92 -23.18
CA LEU A 32 -3.17 -11.13 -21.83
C LEU A 32 -2.27 -9.95 -21.41
N LEU A 33 -1.43 -9.45 -22.31
CA LEU A 33 -0.61 -8.26 -22.05
C LEU A 33 -1.48 -7.06 -21.65
N ALA A 34 -2.58 -6.79 -22.36
CA ALA A 34 -3.49 -5.70 -22.03
C ALA A 34 -4.09 -5.82 -20.63
N LYS A 35 -4.32 -7.05 -20.13
CA LYS A 35 -4.83 -7.30 -18.78
C LYS A 35 -3.79 -7.11 -17.68
N VAL A 36 -2.49 -7.28 -17.98
CA VAL A 36 -1.41 -7.20 -16.98
C VAL A 36 -0.67 -5.87 -16.98
N LEU A 37 -0.83 -5.03 -18.01
CA LEU A 37 -0.23 -3.70 -18.04
C LEU A 37 -0.84 -2.81 -16.95
N PRO A 38 0.01 -2.23 -16.06
CA PRO A 38 -0.48 -1.32 -15.02
C PRO A 38 -1.07 -0.04 -15.62
N ASP A 39 -2.17 0.41 -15.05
CA ASP A 39 -2.85 1.67 -15.32
C ASP A 39 -2.47 2.80 -14.33
N TYR A 40 -1.36 2.63 -13.63
CA TYR A 40 -0.82 3.55 -12.62
C TYR A 40 0.69 3.76 -12.82
N PRO A 41 1.26 4.86 -12.29
CA PRO A 41 2.69 5.16 -12.40
C PRO A 41 3.58 4.10 -11.75
N PRO A 42 4.78 3.85 -12.31
CA PRO A 42 5.79 3.03 -11.64
C PRO A 42 6.05 3.49 -10.21
N LEU A 43 6.27 2.53 -9.31
CA LEU A 43 6.47 2.73 -7.87
C LEU A 43 5.22 3.14 -7.06
N ALA A 44 4.08 3.38 -7.68
CA ALA A 44 2.83 3.64 -6.95
C ALA A 44 2.35 2.40 -6.17
N LYS A 45 2.74 1.21 -6.62
CA LYS A 45 2.50 -0.07 -5.93
C LYS A 45 3.79 -0.90 -5.89
N ARG A 46 3.81 -1.92 -5.03
CA ARG A 46 4.96 -2.84 -4.97
C ARG A 46 5.09 -3.65 -6.24
N PHE A 47 6.32 -3.82 -6.71
CA PHE A 47 6.62 -4.73 -7.80
C PHE A 47 6.46 -6.19 -7.34
N VAL A 48 5.93 -7.01 -8.24
CA VAL A 48 6.03 -8.46 -8.12
C VAL A 48 7.50 -8.84 -8.26
N ARG A 49 8.02 -9.54 -7.26
CA ARG A 49 9.40 -10.05 -7.26
C ARG A 49 9.33 -11.56 -7.44
N ASP A 50 9.50 -11.98 -8.66
CA ASP A 50 9.59 -13.40 -9.01
C ASP A 50 10.70 -13.64 -10.03
N ASN A 51 10.89 -14.88 -10.42
CA ASN A 51 11.83 -15.29 -11.46
C ASN A 51 11.12 -15.55 -12.80
N GLY A 52 10.15 -14.73 -13.18
CA GLY A 52 9.30 -14.92 -14.35
C GLY A 52 8.26 -16.04 -14.18
N ILE A 53 8.05 -16.54 -12.96
CA ILE A 53 7.07 -17.58 -12.69
C ILE A 53 5.66 -17.05 -12.90
N TRP A 54 5.41 -15.80 -12.57
CA TRP A 54 4.11 -15.14 -12.72
C TRP A 54 3.63 -15.16 -14.18
N ALA A 55 4.45 -14.69 -15.10
CA ALA A 55 4.15 -14.74 -16.54
C ALA A 55 3.96 -16.16 -17.06
N LYS A 56 4.86 -17.07 -16.68
CA LYS A 56 4.78 -18.50 -17.05
C LYS A 56 3.52 -19.19 -16.52
N THR A 57 3.00 -18.74 -15.39
CA THR A 57 1.77 -19.30 -14.83
C THR A 57 0.58 -19.03 -15.74
N PHE A 58 0.45 -17.83 -16.27
CA PHE A 58 -0.65 -17.49 -17.19
C PHE A 58 -0.52 -18.12 -18.59
N ALA A 59 0.65 -18.62 -18.95
CA ALA A 59 0.85 -19.38 -20.18
C ALA A 59 0.43 -20.86 -20.05
N GLN A 60 0.05 -21.32 -18.87
CA GLN A 60 -0.36 -22.71 -18.66
C GLN A 60 -1.80 -22.93 -19.07
N GLU A 61 -2.10 -24.09 -19.63
CA GLU A 61 -3.46 -24.54 -19.88
C GLU A 61 -4.26 -24.63 -18.59
N GLY A 62 -5.49 -24.13 -18.60
CA GLY A 62 -6.38 -24.12 -17.44
C GLY A 62 -6.17 -22.96 -16.47
N VAL A 63 -5.25 -22.03 -16.75
CA VAL A 63 -5.09 -20.79 -15.98
C VAL A 63 -5.69 -19.62 -16.73
N GLU A 64 -6.69 -18.98 -16.14
CA GLU A 64 -7.35 -17.79 -16.70
C GLU A 64 -7.15 -16.58 -15.80
N LEU A 65 -6.70 -15.45 -16.37
CA LEU A 65 -6.67 -14.16 -15.69
C LEU A 65 -7.98 -13.43 -15.91
N VAL A 66 -8.75 -13.25 -14.84
CA VAL A 66 -9.99 -12.48 -14.83
C VAL A 66 -9.74 -11.15 -14.14
N THR A 67 -9.95 -10.04 -14.87
CA THR A 67 -9.78 -8.67 -14.36
C THR A 67 -11.12 -7.97 -14.07
N THR A 68 -12.24 -8.58 -14.46
CA THR A 68 -13.57 -8.10 -14.13
C THR A 68 -13.81 -8.19 -12.62
N GLY A 69 -14.36 -7.13 -12.02
CA GLY A 69 -14.63 -7.10 -10.58
C GLY A 69 -15.55 -8.22 -10.14
N ILE A 70 -15.32 -8.75 -8.96
CA ILE A 70 -16.18 -9.78 -8.33
C ILE A 70 -17.44 -9.09 -7.80
N ALA A 71 -18.61 -9.56 -8.22
CA ALA A 71 -19.90 -9.08 -7.71
C ALA A 71 -20.31 -9.83 -6.45
N GLU A 72 -20.17 -11.16 -6.45
CA GLU A 72 -20.52 -11.98 -5.27
C GLU A 72 -19.79 -13.34 -5.29
N ILE A 73 -19.74 -13.96 -4.12
CA ILE A 73 -19.39 -15.37 -3.96
C ILE A 73 -20.68 -16.15 -3.88
N THR A 74 -20.86 -17.10 -4.80
CA THR A 74 -22.05 -17.96 -4.89
C THR A 74 -21.83 -19.28 -4.16
N GLU A 75 -22.86 -20.11 -4.10
CA GLU A 75 -22.77 -21.48 -3.52
C GLU A 75 -21.76 -22.36 -4.27
N HIS A 76 -21.56 -22.09 -5.57
CA HIS A 76 -20.73 -22.94 -6.45
C HIS A 76 -19.43 -22.26 -6.92
N GLY A 77 -19.17 -21.02 -6.52
CA GLY A 77 -17.97 -20.32 -6.96
C GLY A 77 -18.05 -18.80 -6.87
N VAL A 78 -17.70 -18.11 -7.95
CA VAL A 78 -17.59 -16.65 -8.01
C VAL A 78 -18.36 -16.11 -9.20
N ARG A 79 -19.17 -15.05 -9.00
CA ARG A 79 -19.80 -14.29 -10.08
C ARG A 79 -19.15 -12.94 -10.24
N THR A 80 -18.77 -12.60 -11.47
CA THR A 80 -18.20 -11.30 -11.82
C THR A 80 -19.28 -10.27 -12.16
N ALA A 81 -18.90 -8.98 -12.20
CA ALA A 81 -19.84 -7.88 -12.41
C ALA A 81 -20.54 -7.89 -13.79
N ASP A 82 -19.97 -8.58 -14.76
CA ASP A 82 -20.56 -8.83 -16.09
C ASP A 82 -21.53 -10.02 -16.09
N GLY A 83 -21.75 -10.68 -14.93
CA GLY A 83 -22.66 -11.79 -14.75
C GLY A 83 -22.08 -13.17 -15.09
N LYS A 84 -20.80 -13.27 -15.47
CA LYS A 84 -20.13 -14.55 -15.72
C LYS A 84 -19.91 -15.29 -14.39
N GLU A 85 -20.20 -16.59 -14.36
CA GLU A 85 -19.91 -17.46 -13.22
C GLU A 85 -18.69 -18.33 -13.47
N PHE A 86 -17.88 -18.47 -12.43
CA PHE A 86 -16.72 -19.34 -12.38
C PHE A 86 -16.92 -20.34 -11.24
N GLU A 87 -17.11 -21.61 -11.61
CA GLU A 87 -17.20 -22.69 -10.64
C GLU A 87 -15.86 -22.91 -9.96
N ALA A 88 -15.86 -23.15 -8.66
CA ALA A 88 -14.66 -23.38 -7.88
C ALA A 88 -14.93 -24.28 -6.67
N ASP A 89 -14.11 -25.31 -6.50
CA ASP A 89 -14.10 -26.15 -5.31
C ASP A 89 -13.40 -25.48 -4.13
N VAL A 90 -12.46 -24.57 -4.41
CA VAL A 90 -11.68 -23.83 -3.40
C VAL A 90 -11.51 -22.39 -3.84
N ILE A 91 -11.78 -21.46 -2.92
CA ILE A 91 -11.53 -20.03 -3.10
C ILE A 91 -10.43 -19.59 -2.12
N ILE A 92 -9.33 -19.03 -2.65
CA ILE A 92 -8.24 -18.50 -1.85
C ILE A 92 -8.32 -16.97 -1.86
N TYR A 93 -8.52 -16.36 -0.68
CA TYR A 93 -8.56 -14.92 -0.52
C TYR A 93 -7.16 -14.34 -0.43
N GLY A 94 -6.75 -13.59 -1.44
CA GLY A 94 -5.52 -12.81 -1.48
C GLY A 94 -5.79 -11.30 -1.55
N THR A 95 -6.81 -10.80 -0.85
CA THR A 95 -7.37 -9.45 -0.98
C THR A 95 -6.48 -8.34 -0.41
N GLY A 96 -5.37 -8.68 0.25
CA GLY A 96 -4.40 -7.73 0.80
C GLY A 96 -4.87 -7.04 2.09
N PHE A 97 -4.10 -6.04 2.52
CA PHE A 97 -4.36 -5.26 3.72
C PHE A 97 -4.86 -3.86 3.37
N GLN A 98 -5.60 -3.24 4.28
CA GLN A 98 -5.98 -1.84 4.22
C GLN A 98 -4.80 -0.98 4.70
N ALA A 99 -3.76 -0.87 3.89
CA ALA A 99 -2.47 -0.30 4.26
C ALA A 99 -2.51 1.19 4.67
N SER A 100 -3.56 1.92 4.29
CA SER A 100 -3.77 3.32 4.67
C SER A 100 -4.56 3.50 5.98
N LYS A 101 -5.15 2.43 6.52
CA LYS A 101 -5.89 2.48 7.78
C LYS A 101 -4.96 2.17 8.96
N PHE A 102 -4.20 3.17 9.35
CA PHE A 102 -3.27 3.06 10.48
C PHE A 102 -4.01 2.86 11.80
N LEU A 103 -3.47 2.00 12.67
CA LEU A 103 -3.94 1.70 14.02
C LEU A 103 -5.37 1.15 14.13
N THR A 104 -6.03 0.84 13.03
CA THR A 104 -7.34 0.17 13.08
C THR A 104 -7.14 -1.31 13.49
N PRO A 105 -7.91 -1.87 14.45
CA PRO A 105 -9.15 -1.32 15.05
C PRO A 105 -8.97 -0.66 16.44
N MET A 106 -7.79 -0.13 16.78
CA MET A 106 -7.52 0.46 18.08
C MET A 106 -8.18 1.84 18.21
N ASP A 107 -8.88 2.08 19.32
CA ASP A 107 -9.33 3.42 19.69
C ASP A 107 -8.18 4.15 20.41
N VAL A 108 -7.80 5.32 19.92
CA VAL A 108 -6.72 6.13 20.47
C VAL A 108 -7.26 7.51 20.79
N THR A 109 -7.31 7.84 22.09
CA THR A 109 -7.83 9.11 22.58
C THR A 109 -6.70 10.01 23.06
N GLY A 110 -6.66 11.24 22.57
CA GLY A 110 -5.70 12.28 22.92
C GLY A 110 -6.17 13.23 24.00
N VAL A 111 -5.44 14.34 24.16
CA VAL A 111 -5.75 15.40 25.11
C VAL A 111 -7.12 16.02 24.76
N GLY A 112 -7.91 16.26 25.81
CA GLY A 112 -9.25 16.83 25.63
C GLY A 112 -10.28 15.88 25.04
N GLY A 113 -9.97 14.57 24.95
CA GLY A 113 -10.89 13.57 24.40
C GLY A 113 -10.89 13.48 22.87
N VAL A 114 -9.89 14.02 22.21
CA VAL A 114 -9.76 13.96 20.75
C VAL A 114 -9.55 12.52 20.31
N ASP A 115 -10.40 12.03 19.39
CA ASP A 115 -10.21 10.73 18.75
C ASP A 115 -9.25 10.84 17.56
N LEU A 116 -8.29 9.91 17.47
CA LEU A 116 -7.25 9.92 16.44
C LEU A 116 -7.81 9.71 15.02
N HIS A 117 -8.76 8.81 14.87
CA HIS A 117 -9.34 8.49 13.57
C HIS A 117 -10.29 9.60 13.10
N GLU A 118 -11.01 10.23 14.00
CA GLU A 118 -11.83 11.41 13.69
C GLU A 118 -10.94 12.59 13.26
N GLN A 119 -9.82 12.84 13.97
CA GLN A 119 -8.86 13.88 13.59
C GLN A 119 -8.24 13.63 12.22
N TRP A 120 -7.97 12.40 11.86
CA TRP A 120 -7.43 12.05 10.55
C TRP A 120 -8.46 12.13 9.41
N GLY A 121 -9.75 11.97 9.71
CA GLY A 121 -10.82 12.09 8.73
C GLY A 121 -10.70 11.17 7.51
N GLY A 122 -10.04 10.02 7.68
CA GLY A 122 -9.79 9.04 6.62
C GLY A 122 -8.45 9.20 5.87
N ASP A 123 -7.72 10.32 6.08
CA ASP A 123 -6.38 10.55 5.54
C ASP A 123 -5.37 10.69 6.69
N ALA A 124 -4.78 9.57 7.09
CA ALA A 124 -3.86 9.51 8.21
C ALA A 124 -2.61 10.36 7.97
N ARG A 125 -2.30 11.27 8.91
CA ARG A 125 -1.16 12.19 8.86
C ARG A 125 -0.38 12.17 10.16
N ALA A 126 0.94 12.29 10.06
CA ALA A 126 1.83 12.42 11.20
C ALA A 126 3.07 13.20 10.82
N TYR A 127 3.57 14.05 11.72
CA TYR A 127 4.85 14.73 11.53
C TYR A 127 5.98 13.71 11.47
N LEU A 128 6.73 13.72 10.36
CA LEU A 128 7.76 12.72 10.00
C LEU A 128 7.25 11.26 10.03
N GLY A 129 5.94 11.05 9.94
CA GLY A 129 5.34 9.73 10.14
C GLY A 129 5.41 9.19 11.56
N LEU A 130 5.74 10.04 12.55
CA LEU A 130 6.05 9.61 13.93
C LEU A 130 5.11 10.15 14.98
N THR A 131 4.68 11.43 14.89
CA THR A 131 3.94 12.11 15.95
C THR A 131 2.74 12.84 15.41
N VAL A 132 1.69 12.93 16.22
CA VAL A 132 0.42 13.56 15.87
C VAL A 132 0.09 14.65 16.89
N PRO A 133 -0.36 15.85 16.49
CA PRO A 133 -0.85 16.86 17.42
C PRO A 133 -1.96 16.34 18.32
N HIS A 134 -2.07 16.82 19.55
CA HIS A 134 -3.00 16.41 20.60
C HIS A 134 -2.77 15.02 21.20
N PHE A 135 -1.71 14.31 20.80
CA PHE A 135 -1.34 13.01 21.34
C PHE A 135 0.09 13.05 21.92
N PRO A 136 0.28 13.69 23.07
CA PRO A 136 1.61 13.80 23.71
C PRO A 136 2.16 12.42 24.04
N ASN A 137 3.47 12.26 23.85
CA ASN A 137 4.21 11.00 24.02
C ASN A 137 3.76 9.81 23.18
N LEU A 138 2.85 10.01 22.21
CA LEU A 138 2.52 9.01 21.22
C LEU A 138 3.56 9.05 20.10
N PHE A 139 4.16 7.89 19.81
CA PHE A 139 5.06 7.72 18.67
C PHE A 139 4.59 6.56 17.80
N LEU A 140 4.49 6.81 16.51
CA LEU A 140 4.15 5.82 15.50
C LEU A 140 5.45 5.36 14.82
N MET A 141 5.79 4.08 14.91
CA MET A 141 6.81 3.50 14.05
C MET A 141 6.15 2.95 12.78
N TYR A 142 6.76 3.23 11.63
CA TYR A 142 6.16 2.88 10.34
C TYR A 142 4.80 3.55 10.15
N GLY A 143 4.65 4.79 10.60
CA GLY A 143 3.40 5.53 10.55
C GLY A 143 3.07 6.10 9.16
N PRO A 144 2.08 7.00 9.06
CA PRO A 144 1.62 7.57 7.80
C PRO A 144 2.76 8.13 6.93
N ASN A 145 2.71 7.86 5.63
CA ASN A 145 3.67 8.32 4.61
C ASN A 145 5.12 7.83 4.78
N THR A 146 5.37 6.80 5.59
CA THR A 146 6.70 6.18 5.73
C THR A 146 6.84 4.85 5.00
N ASN A 147 5.78 4.38 4.35
CA ASN A 147 5.79 3.16 3.55
C ASN A 147 6.43 3.45 2.18
N THR A 148 7.72 3.19 2.05
CA THR A 148 8.46 3.40 0.81
C THR A 148 8.36 2.20 -0.11
N SER A 149 8.25 2.43 -1.41
CA SER A 149 8.23 1.38 -2.43
C SER A 149 9.62 0.80 -2.70
N GLY A 150 10.69 1.47 -2.25
CA GLY A 150 12.08 1.07 -2.43
C GLY A 150 12.91 1.18 -1.13
N GLY A 151 14.05 0.50 -1.09
CA GLY A 151 14.94 0.49 0.06
C GLY A 151 14.55 -0.50 1.16
N SER A 152 15.34 -0.51 2.23
CA SER A 152 15.07 -1.34 3.41
C SER A 152 14.29 -0.55 4.44
N ILE A 153 13.13 -1.06 4.82
CA ILE A 153 12.35 -0.46 5.91
C ILE A 153 13.10 -0.43 7.24
N LEU A 154 14.04 -1.34 7.45
CA LEU A 154 14.85 -1.38 8.68
C LEU A 154 15.67 -0.12 8.86
N VAL A 155 16.22 0.48 7.78
CA VAL A 155 16.98 1.74 7.85
C VAL A 155 16.08 2.89 8.33
N TYR A 156 14.83 2.93 7.86
CA TYR A 156 13.87 3.94 8.31
C TYR A 156 13.48 3.71 9.77
N LEU A 157 13.24 2.47 10.18
CA LEU A 157 12.89 2.13 11.56
C LEU A 157 14.04 2.45 12.53
N GLU A 158 15.29 2.22 12.15
CA GLU A 158 16.45 2.61 12.96
C GLU A 158 16.55 4.15 13.14
N ALA A 159 16.33 4.91 12.05
CA ALA A 159 16.30 6.37 12.13
C ALA A 159 15.15 6.87 13.00
N GLN A 160 13.96 6.28 12.85
CA GLN A 160 12.79 6.58 13.68
C GLN A 160 13.06 6.26 15.16
N ALA A 161 13.62 5.11 15.45
CA ALA A 161 13.98 4.72 16.82
C ALA A 161 15.00 5.67 17.46
N ALA A 162 16.00 6.11 16.67
CA ALA A 162 16.99 7.09 17.13
C ALA A 162 16.34 8.44 17.45
N TYR A 163 15.41 8.91 16.61
CA TYR A 163 14.64 10.14 16.83
C TYR A 163 13.76 10.03 18.09
N ILE A 164 12.98 8.96 18.22
CA ILE A 164 12.11 8.71 19.36
C ILE A 164 12.92 8.68 20.67
N ARG A 165 14.06 7.99 20.68
CA ARG A 165 14.95 7.95 21.84
C ARG A 165 15.42 9.36 22.26
N GLN A 166 15.79 10.21 21.31
CA GLN A 166 16.20 11.59 21.57
C GLN A 166 15.04 12.41 22.13
N ALA A 167 13.85 12.28 21.54
CA ALA A 167 12.63 12.94 21.97
C ALA A 167 12.25 12.58 23.42
N ILE A 168 12.27 11.29 23.76
CA ILE A 168 12.02 10.79 25.12
C ILE A 168 13.07 11.33 26.09
N THR A 169 14.35 11.34 25.68
CA THR A 169 15.43 11.86 26.54
C THR A 169 15.23 13.34 26.84
N ALA A 170 14.87 14.14 25.85
CA ALA A 170 14.59 15.57 26.00
C ALA A 170 13.37 15.83 26.91
N ALA A 171 12.28 15.10 26.70
CA ALA A 171 11.06 15.20 27.53
C ALA A 171 11.36 14.88 29.00
N ARG A 172 12.12 13.82 29.27
CA ARG A 172 12.53 13.44 30.63
C ARG A 172 13.42 14.49 31.27
N ALA A 173 14.38 15.07 30.55
CA ALA A 173 15.24 16.13 31.04
C ALA A 173 14.47 17.40 31.38
N ALA A 174 13.42 17.71 30.61
CA ALA A 174 12.54 18.85 30.87
C ALA A 174 11.46 18.58 31.95
N GLY A 175 11.33 17.35 32.44
CA GLY A 175 10.32 16.96 33.42
C GLY A 175 8.88 17.04 32.91
N GLY A 176 8.69 16.88 31.57
CA GLY A 176 7.41 17.06 30.91
C GLY A 176 7.09 16.00 29.84
N THR A 177 6.13 16.32 29.00
CA THR A 177 5.74 15.56 27.83
C THR A 177 6.33 16.19 26.57
N ILE A 178 6.34 15.42 25.47
CA ILE A 178 6.69 15.92 24.16
C ILE A 178 5.51 15.76 23.21
N GLU A 179 5.25 16.79 22.45
CA GLU A 179 4.15 16.86 21.51
C GLU A 179 4.58 17.68 20.29
N VAL A 180 4.13 17.29 19.11
CA VAL A 180 4.27 18.10 17.91
C VAL A 180 3.19 19.19 17.91
N ARG A 181 3.55 20.37 17.45
CA ARG A 181 2.57 21.49 17.28
C ARG A 181 1.76 21.30 16.00
N ASP A 182 0.58 21.93 16.00
CA ASP A 182 -0.26 22.06 14.79
C ASP A 182 0.46 22.78 13.65
#